data_498fc9cfaddbfb2f7293a9bc28b8e7ae
#
_entry.id   498fc9cfaddbfb2f7293a9bc28b8e7ae
#
_cell.length_a   1.000
_cell.length_b   1.000
_cell.length_c   1.000
_cell.angle_alpha   90.00
_cell.angle_beta   90.00
_cell.angle_gamma   90.00
#
_symmetry.space_group_name_H-M   'P 1'
#
loop_
_entity.id
_entity.type
_entity.pdbx_description
1 polymer ?
#
loop_
_entity_poly.entity_id
_entity_poly.type
_entity_poly.pdbx_seq_one_letter_code
_entity_poly.pdbx_strand_id
1 'polypeptide(L)'
;MKYVGLGLLGILLIIILLLLIAIVRTLLMPKKTSNYKPDAEEKEALRLAEKLSKMVQCDTTSHAGETEVEKYLEFHKVLEELFPLVHKELQKTEIDGNLLYYWKGKSSEKPILLMSHQDVVPAEGEWIHAPFSGDIADGKVWGRGTADTKCTVMTFLEAVEELLAEGFVPPTDVYLASSCTEEWAGDGAPKLVKELQKRGIRLFLLCDEGGAIITEPVGGIPGNFAMVGVFEKGKADVKFTAKSNGGHASAPSKGTPIARLCAFVTEVEKHSPFQKKMLPEVSAMFTSLAPYASFGLKLVLGNMWLFKPLLKAVLPKISAQAGAMLQTTIAFTMQSGSDAYNVIPQEATLGANMRFIPHQGEKESLEIIRNLASKYGLETEIIHSNDYTKPVDIHGEGYRLMEQVIAQTFPGLPSSPYVMTGATDAQFYSPVCDNCIRFAPVVYGPEQMKGMHGLNECIEYNCLPGAVQFYKNLICAEK
;
A
#
# COMPACT_ATOMS: atom_id res chain seq x y z
N MET A 1 19.27 -26.04 -45.36
CA MET A 1 19.46 -26.70 -44.06
C MET A 1 20.78 -26.31 -43.37
N LYS A 2 21.95 -26.31 -44.04
CA LYS A 2 23.28 -26.02 -43.44
C LYS A 2 23.37 -24.62 -42.82
N TYR A 3 22.84 -23.56 -43.46
CA TYR A 3 22.84 -22.20 -42.95
C TYR A 3 21.85 -21.98 -41.79
N VAL A 4 20.74 -22.71 -41.75
CA VAL A 4 19.79 -22.69 -40.63
C VAL A 4 20.43 -23.33 -39.40
N GLY A 5 21.16 -24.44 -39.55
CA GLY A 5 21.90 -25.09 -38.45
C GLY A 5 23.02 -24.22 -37.87
N LEU A 6 23.77 -23.50 -38.74
CA LEU A 6 24.78 -22.54 -38.31
C LEU A 6 24.17 -21.35 -37.52
N GLY A 7 23.03 -20.83 -37.97
CA GLY A 7 22.31 -19.78 -37.29
C GLY A 7 21.79 -20.21 -35.92
N LEU A 8 21.23 -21.41 -35.78
CA LEU A 8 20.77 -21.98 -34.49
C LEU A 8 21.93 -22.20 -33.52
N LEU A 9 23.10 -22.71 -34.05
CA LEU A 9 24.29 -22.88 -33.24
C LEU A 9 24.81 -21.53 -32.71
N GLY A 10 24.83 -20.50 -33.57
CA GLY A 10 25.22 -19.13 -33.17
C GLY A 10 24.32 -18.57 -32.07
N ILE A 11 23.01 -18.72 -32.16
CA ILE A 11 22.05 -18.30 -31.14
C ILE A 11 22.30 -19.05 -29.82
N LEU A 12 22.52 -20.36 -29.89
CA LEU A 12 22.80 -21.18 -28.70
C LEU A 12 24.09 -20.73 -28.00
N LEU A 13 25.14 -20.45 -28.73
CA LEU A 13 26.40 -19.94 -28.18
C LEU A 13 26.24 -18.58 -27.52
N ILE A 14 25.44 -17.68 -28.10
CA ILE A 14 25.12 -16.37 -27.48
C ILE A 14 24.36 -16.59 -26.16
N ILE A 15 23.36 -17.45 -26.13
CA ILE A 15 22.59 -17.77 -24.89
C ILE A 15 23.53 -18.29 -23.82
N ILE A 16 24.40 -19.26 -24.17
CA ILE A 16 25.38 -19.80 -23.22
C ILE A 16 26.29 -18.72 -22.68
N LEU A 17 26.82 -17.83 -23.54
CA LEU A 17 27.68 -16.72 -23.12
C LEU A 17 26.94 -15.77 -22.17
N LEU A 18 25.69 -15.40 -22.46
CA LEU A 18 24.88 -14.52 -21.61
C LEU A 18 24.61 -15.16 -20.25
N LEU A 19 24.34 -16.47 -20.20
CA LEU A 19 24.17 -17.22 -18.96
C LEU A 19 25.49 -17.29 -18.17
N LEU A 20 26.62 -17.51 -18.81
CA LEU A 20 27.93 -17.49 -18.14
C LEU A 20 28.21 -16.10 -17.52
N ILE A 21 27.94 -15.02 -18.26
CA ILE A 21 28.06 -13.65 -17.74
C ILE A 21 27.17 -13.48 -16.51
N ALA A 22 25.91 -13.92 -16.57
CA ALA A 22 24.98 -13.83 -15.45
C ALA A 22 25.46 -14.64 -14.23
N ILE A 23 26.01 -15.86 -14.43
CA ILE A 23 26.57 -16.68 -13.36
C ILE A 23 27.77 -15.99 -12.72
N VAL A 24 28.71 -15.47 -13.52
CA VAL A 24 29.90 -14.77 -13.01
C VAL A 24 29.48 -13.53 -12.20
N ARG A 25 28.56 -12.71 -12.71
CA ARG A 25 28.01 -11.56 -11.97
C ARG A 25 27.39 -11.98 -10.65
N THR A 26 26.65 -13.09 -10.65
CA THR A 26 26.01 -13.62 -9.43
C THR A 26 27.02 -14.11 -8.40
N LEU A 27 28.08 -14.76 -8.84
CA LEU A 27 29.19 -15.18 -7.96
C LEU A 27 29.95 -13.99 -7.36
N LEU A 28 30.14 -12.93 -8.14
CA LEU A 28 30.78 -11.68 -7.69
C LEU A 28 29.88 -10.83 -6.79
N MET A 29 28.55 -11.01 -6.85
CA MET A 29 27.62 -10.30 -5.99
C MET A 29 27.76 -10.80 -4.55
N PRO A 30 27.99 -9.91 -3.55
CA PRO A 30 28.12 -10.32 -2.16
C PRO A 30 26.85 -11.04 -1.69
N LYS A 31 27.00 -12.10 -0.90
CA LYS A 31 25.89 -12.69 -0.16
C LYS A 31 25.68 -11.88 1.11
N LYS A 32 24.46 -11.40 1.30
CA LYS A 32 24.04 -10.64 2.48
C LYS A 32 22.99 -11.42 3.26
N THR A 33 22.85 -11.09 4.53
CA THR A 33 21.77 -11.58 5.40
C THR A 33 21.10 -10.37 6.06
N SER A 34 19.78 -10.40 6.17
CA SER A 34 19.06 -9.45 7.00
C SER A 34 18.92 -10.05 8.39
N ASN A 35 19.64 -9.47 9.36
CA ASN A 35 19.67 -9.93 10.74
C ASN A 35 18.91 -8.98 11.68
N TYR A 36 18.30 -7.95 11.16
CA TYR A 36 17.55 -6.99 11.97
C TYR A 36 16.41 -7.70 12.70
N LYS A 37 16.31 -7.43 13.99
CA LYS A 37 15.17 -7.74 14.86
C LYS A 37 14.94 -6.54 15.75
N PRO A 38 13.67 -6.23 16.08
CA PRO A 38 13.41 -5.23 17.12
C PRO A 38 14.09 -5.66 18.41
N ASP A 39 14.87 -4.75 19.01
CA ASP A 39 15.57 -4.93 20.26
C ASP A 39 15.34 -3.66 21.10
N ALA A 40 14.24 -3.65 21.82
CA ALA A 40 13.83 -2.54 22.64
C ALA A 40 13.83 -2.91 24.13
N GLU A 41 14.09 -1.94 24.98
CA GLU A 41 13.92 -2.11 26.43
C GLU A 41 12.43 -2.39 26.72
N GLU A 42 12.15 -3.49 27.42
CA GLU A 42 10.79 -3.97 27.73
C GLU A 42 9.91 -2.91 28.37
N LYS A 43 10.48 -2.15 29.32
CA LYS A 43 9.77 -1.08 30.01
C LYS A 43 9.28 0.01 29.06
N GLU A 44 10.12 0.40 28.12
CA GLU A 44 9.78 1.43 27.12
C GLU A 44 8.75 0.91 26.11
N ALA A 45 8.96 -0.31 25.63
CA ALA A 45 8.03 -0.96 24.72
C ALA A 45 6.63 -1.12 25.36
N LEU A 46 6.57 -1.50 26.64
CA LEU A 46 5.31 -1.63 27.38
C LEU A 46 4.63 -0.27 27.59
N ARG A 47 5.38 0.79 27.92
CA ARG A 47 4.86 2.16 28.02
C ARG A 47 4.13 2.60 26.75
N LEU A 48 4.72 2.32 25.60
CA LEU A 48 4.12 2.62 24.29
C LEU A 48 2.92 1.71 24.00
N ALA A 49 3.00 0.44 24.37
CA ALA A 49 1.88 -0.49 24.26
C ALA A 49 0.66 -0.02 25.05
N GLU A 50 0.84 0.53 26.26
CA GLU A 50 -0.23 1.09 27.08
C GLU A 50 -0.89 2.31 26.42
N LYS A 51 -0.12 3.18 25.74
CA LYS A 51 -0.67 4.29 24.95
C LYS A 51 -1.48 3.77 23.77
N LEU A 52 -0.92 2.83 22.99
CA LEU A 52 -1.62 2.23 21.86
C LEU A 52 -2.90 1.51 22.30
N SER A 53 -2.86 0.77 23.41
CA SER A 53 -4.03 0.10 24.00
C SER A 53 -5.19 1.08 24.22
N LYS A 54 -4.94 2.24 24.85
CA LYS A 54 -5.96 3.28 25.06
C LYS A 54 -6.54 3.81 23.74
N MET A 55 -5.71 3.97 22.71
CA MET A 55 -6.17 4.40 21.40
C MET A 55 -7.04 3.32 20.72
N VAL A 56 -6.69 2.06 20.86
CA VAL A 56 -7.44 0.92 20.30
C VAL A 56 -8.80 0.75 20.99
N GLN A 57 -8.92 1.08 22.26
CA GLN A 57 -10.19 1.04 23.01
C GLN A 57 -11.24 2.02 22.48
N CYS A 58 -10.86 2.99 21.67
CA CYS A 58 -11.79 3.88 20.98
C CYS A 58 -12.27 3.21 19.69
N ASP A 59 -13.57 2.96 19.58
CA ASP A 59 -14.18 2.49 18.34
C ASP A 59 -14.27 3.65 17.33
N THR A 60 -13.41 3.60 16.32
CA THR A 60 -13.37 4.57 15.21
C THR A 60 -13.75 3.90 13.88
N THR A 61 -14.59 2.87 13.93
CA THR A 61 -15.08 2.18 12.72
C THR A 61 -15.76 3.17 11.77
N SER A 62 -15.31 3.19 10.52
CA SER A 62 -15.85 4.05 9.48
C SER A 62 -16.68 3.27 8.46
N HIS A 63 -17.65 3.94 7.86
CA HIS A 63 -18.50 3.38 6.82
C HIS A 63 -18.65 4.37 5.65
N ALA A 64 -18.75 3.85 4.44
CA ALA A 64 -18.94 4.67 3.24
C ALA A 64 -20.21 5.54 3.34
N GLY A 65 -20.02 6.85 3.15
CA GLY A 65 -21.12 7.83 3.22
C GLY A 65 -21.51 8.25 4.64
N GLU A 66 -20.78 7.82 5.66
CA GLU A 66 -20.98 8.27 7.04
C GLU A 66 -20.56 9.75 7.18
N THR A 67 -21.35 10.50 7.94
CA THR A 67 -21.10 11.92 8.22
C THR A 67 -20.94 12.22 9.71
N GLU A 68 -21.10 11.20 10.56
CA GLU A 68 -20.96 11.34 12.00
C GLU A 68 -19.50 11.45 12.40
N VAL A 69 -19.14 12.52 13.12
CA VAL A 69 -17.76 12.80 13.53
C VAL A 69 -17.53 12.65 15.03
N GLU A 70 -18.59 12.47 15.82
CA GLU A 70 -18.55 12.45 17.29
C GLU A 70 -17.56 11.43 17.84
N LYS A 71 -17.49 10.23 17.27
CA LYS A 71 -16.54 9.18 17.67
C LYS A 71 -15.08 9.60 17.49
N TYR A 72 -14.80 10.39 16.45
CA TYR A 72 -13.46 10.94 16.22
C TYR A 72 -13.14 12.04 17.22
N LEU A 73 -14.12 12.89 17.56
CA LEU A 73 -13.93 13.92 18.60
C LEU A 73 -13.66 13.30 19.97
N GLU A 74 -14.29 12.17 20.31
CA GLU A 74 -13.98 11.43 21.53
C GLU A 74 -12.56 10.81 21.45
N PHE A 75 -12.18 10.25 20.31
CA PHE A 75 -10.82 9.77 20.09
C PHE A 75 -9.78 10.90 20.23
N HIS A 76 -10.09 12.11 19.73
CA HIS A 76 -9.18 13.27 19.86
C HIS A 76 -8.96 13.67 21.32
N LYS A 77 -9.95 13.50 22.21
CA LYS A 77 -9.74 13.73 23.65
C LYS A 77 -8.73 12.75 24.24
N VAL A 78 -8.77 11.49 23.79
CA VAL A 78 -7.77 10.49 24.20
C VAL A 78 -6.37 10.89 23.69
N LEU A 79 -6.26 11.40 22.45
CA LEU A 79 -5.00 11.91 21.94
C LEU A 79 -4.50 13.11 22.74
N GLU A 80 -5.38 14.03 23.17
CA GLU A 80 -5.03 15.18 24.03
C GLU A 80 -4.50 14.74 25.40
N GLU A 81 -5.08 13.68 25.98
CA GLU A 81 -4.59 13.10 27.24
C GLU A 81 -3.23 12.41 27.10
N LEU A 82 -3.01 11.69 25.99
CA LEU A 82 -1.79 10.93 25.76
C LEU A 82 -0.61 11.77 25.29
N PHE A 83 -0.87 12.88 24.59
CA PHE A 83 0.12 13.74 23.95
C PHE A 83 -0.12 15.24 24.29
N PRO A 84 -0.06 15.62 25.56
CA PRO A 84 -0.44 16.98 26.00
C PRO A 84 0.47 18.08 25.45
N LEU A 85 1.77 17.83 25.21
CA LEU A 85 2.67 18.82 24.66
C LEU A 85 2.38 19.08 23.17
N VAL A 86 2.09 18.03 22.41
CA VAL A 86 1.65 18.17 21.01
C VAL A 86 0.45 19.10 20.91
N HIS A 87 -0.57 18.89 21.75
CA HIS A 87 -1.80 19.67 21.71
C HIS A 87 -1.63 21.09 22.27
N LYS A 88 -0.66 21.32 23.15
CA LYS A 88 -0.35 22.61 23.72
C LYS A 88 0.53 23.47 22.79
N GLU A 89 1.54 22.89 22.17
CA GLU A 89 2.60 23.63 21.48
C GLU A 89 2.40 23.72 19.96
N LEU A 90 1.68 22.77 19.35
CA LEU A 90 1.40 22.76 17.90
C LEU A 90 0.09 23.47 17.58
N GLN A 91 0.04 24.10 16.40
CA GLN A 91 -1.21 24.65 15.89
C GLN A 91 -2.09 23.51 15.34
N LYS A 92 -3.13 23.14 16.09
CA LYS A 92 -4.16 22.17 15.66
C LYS A 92 -5.18 22.83 14.75
N THR A 93 -5.53 22.14 13.66
CA THR A 93 -6.67 22.43 12.79
C THR A 93 -7.47 21.14 12.65
N GLU A 94 -8.76 21.22 12.94
CA GLU A 94 -9.68 20.10 12.82
C GLU A 94 -10.71 20.39 11.74
N ILE A 95 -10.91 19.45 10.82
CA ILE A 95 -11.82 19.58 9.68
C ILE A 95 -12.67 18.33 9.56
N ASP A 96 -13.92 18.38 10.01
CA ASP A 96 -14.86 17.24 9.94
C ASP A 96 -14.26 15.94 10.47
N GLY A 97 -13.67 15.97 11.69
CA GLY A 97 -13.03 14.83 12.32
C GLY A 97 -11.61 14.52 11.83
N ASN A 98 -11.09 15.23 10.84
CA ASN A 98 -9.72 15.06 10.37
C ASN A 98 -8.80 16.05 11.09
N LEU A 99 -7.57 15.62 11.41
CA LEU A 99 -6.58 16.40 12.15
C LEU A 99 -5.44 16.86 11.24
N LEU A 100 -5.04 18.13 11.41
CA LEU A 100 -3.82 18.69 10.85
C LEU A 100 -3.12 19.53 11.91
N TYR A 101 -1.91 19.13 12.30
CA TYR A 101 -1.07 19.89 13.20
C TYR A 101 0.06 20.56 12.44
N TYR A 102 0.45 21.74 12.86
CA TYR A 102 1.59 22.47 12.35
C TYR A 102 2.57 22.78 13.46
N TRP A 103 3.79 22.30 13.30
CA TRP A 103 4.94 22.57 14.16
C TRP A 103 5.95 23.44 13.42
N LYS A 104 6.09 24.68 13.87
CA LYS A 104 6.99 25.66 13.25
C LYS A 104 8.45 25.25 13.45
N GLY A 105 9.18 25.13 12.36
CA GLY A 105 10.62 24.88 12.33
C GLY A 105 11.46 26.15 12.30
N LYS A 106 12.79 25.97 12.19
CA LYS A 106 13.76 27.06 11.98
C LYS A 106 13.64 27.65 10.58
N SER A 107 13.18 26.87 9.59
CA SER A 107 12.96 27.26 8.20
C SER A 107 11.63 26.71 7.72
N SER A 108 10.97 27.42 6.81
CA SER A 108 9.80 26.92 6.08
C SER A 108 10.16 26.30 4.73
N GLU A 109 11.45 26.18 4.41
CA GLU A 109 11.92 25.46 3.23
C GLU A 109 11.86 23.94 3.48
N LYS A 110 11.50 23.18 2.45
CA LYS A 110 11.41 21.71 2.48
C LYS A 110 10.59 21.15 3.67
N PRO A 111 9.35 21.63 3.92
CA PRO A 111 8.53 21.10 5.01
C PRO A 111 8.17 19.64 4.77
N ILE A 112 8.01 18.89 5.87
CA ILE A 112 7.59 17.49 5.83
C ILE A 112 6.21 17.32 6.43
N LEU A 113 5.52 16.25 6.00
CA LEU A 113 4.27 15.81 6.58
C LEU A 113 4.36 14.33 6.95
N LEU A 114 4.04 14.02 8.21
CA LEU A 114 3.85 12.67 8.72
C LEU A 114 2.36 12.42 8.80
N MET A 115 1.88 11.32 8.24
CA MET A 115 0.44 11.04 8.27
C MET A 115 0.14 9.57 8.45
N SER A 116 -1.08 9.33 8.92
CA SER A 116 -1.72 8.02 9.00
C SER A 116 -3.18 8.23 9.35
N HIS A 117 -4.05 7.30 9.00
CA HIS A 117 -5.47 7.42 9.32
C HIS A 117 -5.81 6.97 10.74
N GLN A 118 -6.98 7.40 11.23
CA GLN A 118 -7.49 7.10 12.56
C GLN A 118 -8.73 6.22 12.55
N ASP A 119 -9.38 6.13 11.40
CA ASP A 119 -10.52 5.22 11.21
C ASP A 119 -10.05 3.77 11.05
N VAL A 120 -10.98 2.86 11.18
CA VAL A 120 -10.73 1.41 11.06
C VAL A 120 -11.91 0.74 10.36
N VAL A 121 -11.65 -0.40 9.67
CA VAL A 121 -12.71 -1.23 9.09
C VAL A 121 -13.56 -1.91 10.17
N PRO A 122 -14.81 -2.33 9.86
CA PRO A 122 -15.65 -3.11 10.76
C PRO A 122 -14.94 -4.37 11.30
N ALA A 123 -15.24 -4.71 12.54
CA ALA A 123 -14.65 -5.82 13.26
C ALA A 123 -15.71 -6.92 13.53
N GLU A 124 -16.16 -7.58 12.47
CA GLU A 124 -17.14 -8.66 12.55
C GLU A 124 -16.47 -10.02 12.85
N GLY A 125 -17.26 -10.98 13.34
CA GLY A 125 -16.81 -12.35 13.59
C GLY A 125 -16.36 -12.63 15.02
N GLU A 126 -15.78 -13.80 15.26
CA GLU A 126 -15.32 -14.24 16.58
C GLU A 126 -13.82 -13.92 16.75
N TRP A 127 -13.51 -13.11 17.76
CA TRP A 127 -12.16 -12.67 18.08
C TRP A 127 -11.63 -13.37 19.34
N ILE A 128 -10.33 -13.67 19.39
CA ILE A 128 -9.64 -14.20 20.58
C ILE A 128 -9.60 -13.13 21.66
N HIS A 129 -9.25 -11.90 21.31
CA HIS A 129 -9.36 -10.70 22.13
C HIS A 129 -10.41 -9.79 21.50
N ALA A 130 -11.31 -9.20 22.30
CA ALA A 130 -12.34 -8.32 21.77
C ALA A 130 -11.73 -7.20 20.91
N PRO A 131 -12.33 -6.85 19.74
CA PRO A 131 -11.69 -5.97 18.76
C PRO A 131 -11.31 -4.59 19.28
N PHE A 132 -11.97 -4.09 20.30
CA PHE A 132 -11.68 -2.80 20.95
C PHE A 132 -11.28 -2.96 22.42
N SER A 133 -10.73 -4.12 22.83
CA SER A 133 -10.22 -4.31 24.19
C SER A 133 -8.87 -3.62 24.43
N GLY A 134 -8.03 -3.55 23.40
CA GLY A 134 -6.67 -3.08 23.53
C GLY A 134 -5.82 -3.98 24.43
N ASP A 135 -6.14 -5.28 24.54
CA ASP A 135 -5.45 -6.22 25.43
C ASP A 135 -3.95 -6.26 25.11
N ILE A 136 -3.13 -6.19 26.17
CA ILE A 136 -1.68 -6.38 26.09
C ILE A 136 -1.38 -7.78 26.60
N ALA A 137 -1.07 -8.68 25.69
CA ALA A 137 -0.80 -10.09 26.00
C ALA A 137 0.20 -10.68 25.00
N ASP A 138 1.00 -11.65 25.44
CA ASP A 138 1.94 -12.41 24.60
C ASP A 138 2.91 -11.55 23.79
N GLY A 139 3.37 -10.41 24.38
CA GLY A 139 4.27 -9.48 23.70
C GLY A 139 3.60 -8.59 22.64
N LYS A 140 2.26 -8.53 22.60
CA LYS A 140 1.47 -7.84 21.60
C LYS A 140 0.40 -6.94 22.21
N VAL A 141 -0.02 -5.94 21.42
CA VAL A 141 -1.28 -5.23 21.63
C VAL A 141 -2.28 -5.80 20.61
N TRP A 142 -3.44 -6.23 21.13
CA TRP A 142 -4.51 -6.84 20.35
C TRP A 142 -5.66 -5.89 20.13
N GLY A 143 -6.22 -5.91 18.94
CA GLY A 143 -7.43 -5.18 18.61
C GLY A 143 -7.39 -4.55 17.22
N ARG A 144 -8.56 -4.17 16.71
CA ARG A 144 -8.75 -3.50 15.42
C ARG A 144 -8.07 -2.13 15.41
N GLY A 145 -7.25 -1.87 14.39
CA GLY A 145 -6.45 -0.64 14.27
C GLY A 145 -5.08 -0.70 14.94
N THR A 146 -4.70 -1.83 15.56
CA THR A 146 -3.35 -1.98 16.14
C THR A 146 -2.26 -1.96 15.09
N ALA A 147 -2.46 -2.64 13.96
CA ALA A 147 -1.55 -2.67 12.83
C ALA A 147 -1.96 -1.67 11.75
N ASP A 148 -3.26 -1.53 11.51
CA ASP A 148 -3.85 -0.68 10.48
C ASP A 148 -4.79 0.37 11.10
N THR A 149 -4.34 1.55 11.56
CA THR A 149 -2.92 1.97 11.62
C THR A 149 -2.70 2.93 12.79
N LYS A 150 -3.48 2.76 13.90
CA LYS A 150 -3.33 3.60 15.12
C LYS A 150 -1.91 3.53 15.71
N CYS A 151 -1.17 2.42 15.49
CA CYS A 151 0.22 2.33 15.92
C CYS A 151 1.10 3.40 15.25
N THR A 152 0.85 3.71 13.98
CA THR A 152 1.58 4.74 13.24
C THR A 152 1.23 6.13 13.75
N VAL A 153 -0.07 6.41 13.97
CA VAL A 153 -0.53 7.67 14.61
C VAL A 153 0.12 7.85 15.98
N MET A 154 0.08 6.81 16.81
CA MET A 154 0.69 6.82 18.14
C MET A 154 2.18 7.13 18.07
N THR A 155 2.93 6.47 17.20
CA THR A 155 4.39 6.56 17.17
C THR A 155 4.89 7.90 16.63
N PHE A 156 4.24 8.52 15.64
CA PHE A 156 4.67 9.86 15.23
C PHE A 156 4.27 10.95 16.23
N LEU A 157 3.10 10.84 16.89
CA LEU A 157 2.71 11.76 17.96
C LEU A 157 3.66 11.66 19.15
N GLU A 158 4.04 10.45 19.54
CA GLU A 158 5.01 10.22 20.62
C GLU A 158 6.38 10.79 20.28
N ALA A 159 6.85 10.61 19.05
CA ALA A 159 8.13 11.19 18.61
C ALA A 159 8.13 12.72 18.75
N VAL A 160 7.03 13.37 18.41
CA VAL A 160 6.88 14.82 18.57
C VAL A 160 6.75 15.21 20.06
N GLU A 161 5.96 14.47 20.85
CA GLU A 161 5.81 14.70 22.29
C GLU A 161 7.15 14.67 23.02
N GLU A 162 7.99 13.64 22.75
CA GLU A 162 9.32 13.53 23.32
C GLU A 162 10.25 14.66 22.89
N LEU A 163 10.28 15.02 21.59
CA LEU A 163 11.10 16.12 21.10
C LEU A 163 10.68 17.47 21.69
N LEU A 164 9.38 17.70 21.88
CA LEU A 164 8.88 18.87 22.57
C LEU A 164 9.30 18.91 24.03
N ALA A 165 9.25 17.77 24.74
CA ALA A 165 9.71 17.66 26.12
C ALA A 165 11.22 17.97 26.25
N GLU A 166 12.01 17.67 25.21
CA GLU A 166 13.43 18.03 25.12
C GLU A 166 13.66 19.51 24.74
N GLY A 167 12.60 20.28 24.44
CA GLY A 167 12.68 21.66 23.97
C GLY A 167 13.26 21.79 22.55
N PHE A 168 13.15 20.74 21.74
CA PHE A 168 13.68 20.69 20.38
C PHE A 168 12.87 21.58 19.42
N VAL A 169 13.54 22.23 18.50
CA VAL A 169 12.94 22.97 17.38
C VAL A 169 13.39 22.34 16.07
N PRO A 170 12.48 21.83 15.24
CA PRO A 170 12.86 21.12 14.01
C PRO A 170 13.58 22.04 13.00
N PRO A 171 14.49 21.48 12.18
CA PRO A 171 15.20 22.27 11.15
C PRO A 171 14.25 22.88 10.13
N THR A 172 13.17 22.18 9.79
CA THR A 172 12.14 22.65 8.85
C THR A 172 10.75 22.47 9.46
N ASP A 173 9.77 23.18 8.91
CA ASP A 173 8.38 23.05 9.32
C ASP A 173 7.92 21.57 9.22
N VAL A 174 7.18 21.11 10.24
CA VAL A 174 6.63 19.77 10.31
C VAL A 174 5.11 19.83 10.39
N TYR A 175 4.46 19.06 9.56
CA TYR A 175 3.02 18.85 9.61
C TYR A 175 2.74 17.42 10.07
N LEU A 176 1.68 17.23 10.88
CA LEU A 176 1.15 15.93 11.22
C LEU A 176 -0.29 15.90 10.74
N ALA A 177 -0.70 14.82 10.07
CA ALA A 177 -2.06 14.67 9.58
C ALA A 177 -2.64 13.31 9.96
N SER A 178 -3.94 13.30 10.27
CA SER A 178 -4.68 12.05 10.48
C SER A 178 -6.09 12.21 9.92
N SER A 179 -6.41 11.42 8.89
CA SER A 179 -7.76 11.39 8.31
C SER A 179 -8.65 10.38 9.04
N CYS A 180 -9.95 10.49 8.84
CA CYS A 180 -10.96 9.62 9.45
C CYS A 180 -11.85 8.90 8.43
N THR A 181 -11.42 8.81 7.17
CA THR A 181 -12.19 8.22 6.08
C THR A 181 -11.32 7.47 5.06
N GLU A 182 -10.13 7.02 5.46
CA GLU A 182 -9.19 6.31 4.58
C GLU A 182 -9.78 4.98 4.11
N GLU A 183 -10.34 4.19 5.02
CA GLU A 183 -10.76 2.81 4.84
C GLU A 183 -11.84 2.63 3.74
N TRP A 184 -12.52 3.69 3.40
CA TRP A 184 -13.46 3.70 2.28
C TRP A 184 -13.16 4.75 1.20
N ALA A 185 -11.94 5.31 1.21
CA ALA A 185 -11.46 6.34 0.29
C ALA A 185 -12.38 7.58 0.25
N GLY A 186 -12.74 8.07 1.44
CA GLY A 186 -13.60 9.23 1.63
C GLY A 186 -12.91 10.56 1.35
N ASP A 187 -13.53 11.65 1.80
CA ASP A 187 -13.07 13.01 1.50
C ASP A 187 -12.16 13.64 2.57
N GLY A 188 -11.77 12.85 3.59
CA GLY A 188 -10.93 13.33 4.69
C GLY A 188 -9.58 13.86 4.21
N ALA A 189 -8.76 13.03 3.59
CA ALA A 189 -7.47 13.47 3.03
C ALA A 189 -7.62 14.55 1.94
N PRO A 190 -8.58 14.50 1.00
CA PRO A 190 -8.89 15.61 0.10
C PRO A 190 -9.15 16.95 0.80
N LYS A 191 -9.84 16.95 1.96
CA LYS A 191 -10.07 18.19 2.75
C LYS A 191 -8.77 18.73 3.34
N LEU A 192 -7.90 17.86 3.87
CA LEU A 192 -6.59 18.24 4.39
C LEU A 192 -5.68 18.80 3.27
N VAL A 193 -5.68 18.20 2.09
CA VAL A 193 -4.95 18.69 0.91
C VAL A 193 -5.44 20.10 0.51
N LYS A 194 -6.76 20.31 0.47
CA LYS A 194 -7.34 21.63 0.17
C LYS A 194 -6.90 22.68 1.19
N GLU A 195 -6.82 22.34 2.47
CA GLU A 195 -6.35 23.26 3.50
C GLU A 195 -4.85 23.60 3.32
N LEU A 196 -4.00 22.61 3.01
CA LEU A 196 -2.60 22.87 2.67
C LEU A 196 -2.45 23.76 1.44
N GLN A 197 -3.23 23.52 0.38
CA GLN A 197 -3.26 24.37 -0.81
C GLN A 197 -3.69 25.81 -0.50
N LYS A 198 -4.73 25.98 0.31
CA LYS A 198 -5.21 27.30 0.76
C LYS A 198 -4.13 28.08 1.53
N ARG A 199 -3.29 27.38 2.30
CA ARG A 199 -2.14 27.97 3.00
C ARG A 199 -0.92 28.18 2.09
N GLY A 200 -0.96 27.74 0.83
CA GLY A 200 0.16 27.82 -0.10
C GLY A 200 1.31 26.87 0.25
N ILE A 201 1.04 25.81 0.98
CA ILE A 201 2.07 24.86 1.42
C ILE A 201 2.38 23.87 0.31
N ARG A 202 3.68 23.74 0.02
CA ARG A 202 4.22 22.66 -0.81
C ARG A 202 5.22 21.85 0.00
N LEU A 203 4.92 20.59 0.18
CA LEU A 203 5.72 19.66 0.99
C LEU A 203 6.93 19.16 0.18
N PHE A 204 8.05 19.02 0.85
CA PHE A 204 9.23 18.32 0.33
C PHE A 204 9.04 16.80 0.37
N LEU A 205 8.50 16.29 1.49
CA LEU A 205 8.28 14.87 1.73
C LEU A 205 6.98 14.68 2.51
N LEU A 206 6.23 13.67 2.10
CA LEU A 206 5.13 13.09 2.87
C LEU A 206 5.52 11.65 3.21
N CYS A 207 5.37 11.26 4.47
CA CYS A 207 5.53 9.89 4.94
C CYS A 207 4.19 9.40 5.48
N ASP A 208 3.56 8.48 4.75
CA ASP A 208 2.30 7.81 5.09
C ASP A 208 2.56 6.35 5.45
N GLU A 209 1.53 5.64 5.86
CA GLU A 209 1.51 4.19 6.03
C GLU A 209 1.60 3.43 4.69
N GLY A 210 1.45 2.09 4.69
CA GLY A 210 1.30 1.22 3.51
C GLY A 210 2.57 0.48 3.07
N GLY A 211 3.78 1.02 3.27
CA GLY A 211 5.03 0.28 3.33
C GLY A 211 5.38 -0.02 4.79
N ALA A 212 6.24 -1.00 5.07
CA ALA A 212 6.64 -1.34 6.44
C ALA A 212 7.94 -2.15 6.49
N ILE A 213 8.35 -2.56 7.69
CA ILE A 213 9.38 -3.58 7.87
C ILE A 213 8.69 -4.94 7.73
N ILE A 214 8.85 -5.57 6.58
CA ILE A 214 8.15 -6.83 6.23
C ILE A 214 9.08 -8.03 6.45
N THR A 215 8.57 -9.03 7.16
CA THR A 215 9.24 -10.32 7.31
C THR A 215 9.02 -11.16 6.04
N GLU A 216 10.12 -11.58 5.41
CA GLU A 216 10.09 -12.40 4.18
C GLU A 216 9.23 -11.79 3.04
N PRO A 217 9.54 -10.56 2.57
CA PRO A 217 8.70 -9.85 1.60
C PRO A 217 8.56 -10.57 0.25
N VAL A 218 9.49 -11.46 -0.05
CA VAL A 218 9.47 -12.34 -1.23
C VAL A 218 9.84 -13.74 -0.79
N GLY A 219 9.05 -14.74 -1.16
CA GLY A 219 9.31 -16.13 -0.79
C GLY A 219 10.73 -16.59 -1.17
N GLY A 220 11.45 -17.17 -0.21
CA GLY A 220 12.84 -17.60 -0.35
C GLY A 220 13.88 -16.49 -0.10
N ILE A 221 13.48 -15.33 0.43
CA ILE A 221 14.35 -14.25 0.89
C ILE A 221 14.06 -14.01 2.39
N PRO A 222 14.76 -14.72 3.28
CA PRO A 222 14.49 -14.67 4.72
C PRO A 222 14.96 -13.37 5.35
N GLY A 223 14.31 -12.98 6.45
CA GLY A 223 14.64 -11.81 7.27
C GLY A 223 13.71 -10.64 7.08
N ASN A 224 13.99 -9.55 7.77
CA ASN A 224 13.19 -8.33 7.76
C ASN A 224 13.76 -7.31 6.76
N PHE A 225 12.87 -6.64 6.04
CA PHE A 225 13.23 -5.64 5.02
C PHE A 225 12.33 -4.43 5.14
N ALA A 226 12.91 -3.23 5.12
CA ALA A 226 12.15 -2.00 4.98
C ALA A 226 11.64 -1.87 3.54
N MET A 227 10.37 -2.18 3.34
CA MET A 227 9.68 -2.07 2.05
C MET A 227 9.07 -0.68 1.93
N VAL A 228 9.74 0.20 1.19
CA VAL A 228 9.38 1.62 1.07
C VAL A 228 8.49 1.82 -0.16
N GLY A 229 7.20 2.12 0.06
CA GLY A 229 6.24 2.33 -1.01
C GLY A 229 6.51 3.61 -1.80
N VAL A 230 6.71 3.48 -3.12
CA VAL A 230 7.09 4.58 -4.00
C VAL A 230 5.99 5.02 -4.95
N PHE A 231 4.94 4.24 -5.12
CA PHE A 231 3.68 4.62 -5.75
C PHE A 231 2.59 3.59 -5.45
N GLU A 232 1.35 3.97 -5.72
CA GLU A 232 0.16 3.15 -5.60
C GLU A 232 -0.51 2.96 -6.96
N LYS A 233 -1.14 1.80 -7.12
CA LYS A 233 -1.99 1.53 -8.28
C LYS A 233 -3.27 2.35 -8.20
N GLY A 234 -3.73 2.86 -9.34
CA GLY A 234 -5.05 3.47 -9.43
C GLY A 234 -6.17 2.45 -9.22
N LYS A 235 -7.38 2.94 -9.03
CA LYS A 235 -8.58 2.12 -8.76
C LYS A 235 -9.72 2.55 -9.68
N ALA A 236 -10.57 1.60 -10.13
CA ALA A 236 -11.91 1.90 -10.61
C ALA A 236 -12.88 0.81 -10.20
N ASP A 237 -14.12 1.24 -9.93
CA ASP A 237 -15.27 0.39 -9.79
C ASP A 237 -16.12 0.52 -11.06
N VAL A 238 -16.31 -0.59 -11.75
CA VAL A 238 -16.93 -0.63 -13.09
C VAL A 238 -18.11 -1.58 -13.09
N LYS A 239 -19.24 -1.13 -13.65
CA LYS A 239 -20.45 -1.93 -13.83
C LYS A 239 -20.65 -2.25 -15.31
N PHE A 240 -20.86 -3.50 -15.62
CA PHE A 240 -21.21 -3.99 -16.95
C PHE A 240 -22.67 -4.45 -16.94
N THR A 241 -23.43 -4.02 -17.93
CA THR A 241 -24.86 -4.31 -18.03
C THR A 241 -25.17 -4.99 -19.36
N ALA A 242 -25.83 -6.14 -19.29
CA ALA A 242 -26.37 -6.85 -20.44
C ALA A 242 -27.90 -6.72 -20.47
N LYS A 243 -28.45 -6.27 -21.58
CA LYS A 243 -29.92 -6.07 -21.74
C LYS A 243 -30.51 -7.03 -22.76
N SER A 244 -31.76 -7.42 -22.58
CA SER A 244 -32.55 -8.23 -23.50
C SER A 244 -34.04 -7.86 -23.40
N ASN A 245 -34.88 -8.47 -24.22
CA ASN A 245 -36.33 -8.35 -24.08
C ASN A 245 -36.91 -9.25 -22.97
N GLY A 246 -36.06 -10.04 -22.27
CA GLY A 246 -36.53 -11.05 -21.34
C GLY A 246 -37.17 -12.24 -22.03
N GLY A 247 -37.88 -13.08 -21.25
CA GLY A 247 -38.62 -14.20 -21.80
C GLY A 247 -38.83 -15.36 -20.83
N HIS A 248 -39.57 -16.35 -21.30
CA HIS A 248 -39.78 -17.57 -20.52
C HIS A 248 -38.60 -18.54 -20.69
N ALA A 249 -38.09 -19.08 -19.58
CA ALA A 249 -36.91 -19.92 -19.62
C ALA A 249 -37.05 -21.26 -20.36
N SER A 250 -38.29 -21.68 -20.66
CA SER A 250 -38.55 -22.92 -21.43
C SER A 250 -38.22 -22.81 -22.91
N ALA A 251 -38.09 -21.58 -23.46
CA ALA A 251 -37.75 -21.32 -24.85
C ALA A 251 -36.63 -20.26 -24.95
N PRO A 252 -35.40 -20.58 -24.46
CA PRO A 252 -34.32 -19.60 -24.39
C PRO A 252 -33.74 -19.28 -25.75
N SER A 253 -33.55 -17.99 -26.04
CA SER A 253 -32.68 -17.54 -27.12
C SER A 253 -31.20 -17.72 -26.76
N LYS A 254 -30.32 -17.81 -27.79
CA LYS A 254 -28.87 -17.75 -27.53
C LYS A 254 -28.46 -16.34 -27.12
N GLY A 255 -27.43 -16.24 -26.28
CA GLY A 255 -26.86 -14.96 -25.87
C GLY A 255 -27.74 -14.19 -24.88
N THR A 256 -28.40 -14.88 -23.93
CA THR A 256 -29.09 -14.25 -22.82
C THR A 256 -28.16 -13.33 -22.03
N PRO A 257 -28.67 -12.33 -21.30
CA PRO A 257 -27.83 -11.40 -20.54
C PRO A 257 -26.75 -12.08 -19.69
N ILE A 258 -27.12 -13.06 -18.87
CA ILE A 258 -26.19 -13.82 -18.04
C ILE A 258 -25.13 -14.55 -18.91
N ALA A 259 -25.55 -15.19 -20.01
CA ALA A 259 -24.62 -15.91 -20.88
C ALA A 259 -23.56 -14.99 -21.52
N ARG A 260 -23.93 -13.75 -21.89
CA ARG A 260 -23.00 -12.75 -22.40
C ARG A 260 -22.02 -12.26 -21.34
N LEU A 261 -22.50 -12.00 -20.11
CA LEU A 261 -21.63 -11.65 -18.99
C LEU A 261 -20.65 -12.76 -18.67
N CYS A 262 -21.08 -14.02 -18.59
CA CYS A 262 -20.20 -15.17 -18.36
C CYS A 262 -19.16 -15.34 -19.47
N ALA A 263 -19.54 -15.14 -20.74
CA ALA A 263 -18.58 -15.20 -21.84
C ALA A 263 -17.53 -14.09 -21.77
N PHE A 264 -17.92 -12.87 -21.41
CA PHE A 264 -17.01 -11.75 -21.19
C PHE A 264 -16.04 -12.03 -20.04
N VAL A 265 -16.53 -12.48 -18.86
CA VAL A 265 -15.68 -12.86 -17.72
C VAL A 265 -14.68 -13.93 -18.14
N THR A 266 -15.16 -14.98 -18.83
CA THR A 266 -14.31 -16.09 -19.29
C THR A 266 -13.19 -15.61 -20.23
N GLU A 267 -13.47 -14.67 -21.12
CA GLU A 267 -12.46 -14.08 -22.01
C GLU A 267 -11.41 -13.29 -21.23
N VAL A 268 -11.84 -12.41 -20.32
CA VAL A 268 -10.94 -11.59 -19.51
C VAL A 268 -10.04 -12.46 -18.60
N GLU A 269 -10.60 -13.47 -17.96
CA GLU A 269 -9.87 -14.39 -17.09
C GLU A 269 -8.86 -15.26 -17.85
N LYS A 270 -9.21 -15.74 -19.02
CA LYS A 270 -8.31 -16.55 -19.86
C LYS A 270 -7.25 -15.73 -20.57
N HIS A 271 -7.63 -14.54 -21.04
CA HIS A 271 -6.81 -13.68 -21.90
C HIS A 271 -6.86 -12.25 -21.37
N SER A 272 -6.14 -11.99 -20.25
CA SER A 272 -6.07 -10.62 -19.73
C SER A 272 -5.77 -9.63 -20.85
N PRO A 273 -6.60 -8.60 -21.07
CA PRO A 273 -6.41 -7.63 -22.14
C PRO A 273 -5.30 -6.62 -21.84
N PHE A 274 -4.71 -6.66 -20.63
CA PHE A 274 -3.75 -5.70 -20.15
C PHE A 274 -2.30 -6.13 -20.41
N GLN A 275 -1.45 -5.14 -20.71
CA GLN A 275 -0.03 -5.38 -21.02
C GLN A 275 0.78 -5.64 -19.74
N LYS A 276 1.67 -6.64 -19.82
CA LYS A 276 2.66 -6.91 -18.78
C LYS A 276 3.94 -6.14 -19.05
N LYS A 277 4.34 -5.29 -18.09
CA LYS A 277 5.60 -4.54 -18.15
C LYS A 277 6.31 -4.58 -16.80
N MET A 278 7.61 -4.83 -16.82
CA MET A 278 8.47 -4.72 -15.65
C MET A 278 8.91 -3.26 -15.51
N LEU A 279 8.29 -2.54 -14.59
CA LEU A 279 8.63 -1.14 -14.29
C LEU A 279 10.03 -1.03 -13.68
N PRO A 280 10.68 0.15 -13.77
CA PRO A 280 11.97 0.39 -13.13
C PRO A 280 11.94 0.11 -11.63
N GLU A 281 10.90 0.55 -10.91
CA GLU A 281 10.69 0.40 -9.47
C GLU A 281 10.59 -1.09 -9.08
N VAL A 282 9.83 -1.88 -9.84
CA VAL A 282 9.72 -3.35 -9.64
C VAL A 282 11.08 -4.03 -9.92
N SER A 283 11.80 -3.56 -10.93
CA SER A 283 13.17 -4.08 -11.20
C SER A 283 14.13 -3.73 -10.09
N ALA A 284 14.07 -2.50 -9.55
CA ALA A 284 14.90 -2.04 -8.45
C ALA A 284 14.59 -2.85 -7.18
N MET A 285 13.32 -3.09 -6.86
CA MET A 285 12.89 -3.95 -5.75
C MET A 285 13.56 -5.34 -5.83
N PHE A 286 13.43 -6.04 -6.94
CA PHE A 286 14.04 -7.36 -7.09
C PHE A 286 15.56 -7.32 -7.03
N THR A 287 16.17 -6.29 -7.61
CA THR A 287 17.64 -6.16 -7.61
C THR A 287 18.19 -5.86 -6.21
N SER A 288 17.50 -5.03 -5.41
CA SER A 288 17.91 -4.74 -4.02
C SER A 288 17.81 -5.97 -3.11
N LEU A 289 16.84 -6.83 -3.35
CA LEU A 289 16.62 -8.07 -2.60
C LEU A 289 17.56 -9.23 -3.05
N ALA A 290 18.10 -9.20 -4.27
CA ALA A 290 18.91 -10.26 -4.84
C ALA A 290 20.09 -10.71 -3.97
N PRO A 291 20.88 -9.84 -3.29
CA PRO A 291 22.01 -10.25 -2.43
C PRO A 291 21.61 -11.16 -1.27
N TYR A 292 20.35 -11.12 -0.85
CA TYR A 292 19.82 -11.86 0.29
C TYR A 292 19.19 -13.20 -0.10
N ALA A 293 19.01 -13.44 -1.39
CA ALA A 293 18.39 -14.63 -1.94
C ALA A 293 19.32 -15.85 -2.00
N SER A 294 18.74 -17.05 -2.13
CA SER A 294 19.48 -18.27 -2.50
C SER A 294 20.11 -18.12 -3.88
N PHE A 295 21.15 -18.92 -4.20
CA PHE A 295 21.90 -18.74 -5.44
C PHE A 295 21.04 -18.73 -6.70
N GLY A 296 20.07 -19.64 -6.83
CA GLY A 296 19.20 -19.69 -8.01
C GLY A 296 18.32 -18.44 -8.15
N LEU A 297 17.70 -17.99 -7.05
CA LEU A 297 16.89 -16.79 -7.04
C LEU A 297 17.75 -15.52 -7.22
N LYS A 298 18.93 -15.48 -6.61
CA LYS A 298 19.92 -14.41 -6.80
C LYS A 298 20.39 -14.30 -8.25
N LEU A 299 20.59 -15.44 -8.93
CA LEU A 299 20.94 -15.47 -10.36
C LEU A 299 19.88 -14.76 -11.20
N VAL A 300 18.60 -15.03 -10.92
CA VAL A 300 17.50 -14.45 -11.67
C VAL A 300 17.29 -12.97 -11.31
N LEU A 301 17.16 -12.66 -10.01
CA LEU A 301 16.85 -11.30 -9.53
C LEU A 301 18.03 -10.34 -9.69
N GLY A 302 19.26 -10.81 -9.56
CA GLY A 302 20.47 -9.99 -9.75
C GLY A 302 20.84 -9.72 -11.21
N ASN A 303 20.20 -10.42 -12.15
CA ASN A 303 20.43 -10.24 -13.60
C ASN A 303 19.14 -9.88 -14.35
N MET A 304 18.43 -8.88 -13.86
CA MET A 304 17.18 -8.38 -14.45
C MET A 304 17.34 -8.01 -15.94
N TRP A 305 18.53 -7.56 -16.37
CA TRP A 305 18.84 -7.27 -17.77
C TRP A 305 18.63 -8.47 -18.70
N LEU A 306 18.83 -9.71 -18.21
CA LEU A 306 18.65 -10.96 -18.97
C LEU A 306 17.29 -11.59 -18.70
N PHE A 307 16.84 -11.60 -17.42
CA PHE A 307 15.69 -12.41 -17.00
C PHE A 307 14.34 -11.66 -16.98
N LYS A 308 14.29 -10.34 -17.25
CA LYS A 308 13.02 -9.59 -17.34
C LYS A 308 11.94 -10.26 -18.19
N PRO A 309 12.25 -10.76 -19.43
CA PRO A 309 11.22 -11.39 -20.26
C PRO A 309 10.65 -12.68 -19.62
N LEU A 310 11.53 -13.49 -19.03
CA LEU A 310 11.15 -14.72 -18.31
C LEU A 310 10.29 -14.37 -17.09
N LEU A 311 10.71 -13.44 -16.27
CA LEU A 311 9.97 -13.03 -15.06
C LEU A 311 8.59 -12.48 -15.40
N LYS A 312 8.44 -11.67 -16.45
CA LYS A 312 7.12 -11.20 -16.92
C LYS A 312 6.17 -12.35 -17.26
N ALA A 313 6.70 -13.45 -17.77
CA ALA A 313 5.88 -14.62 -18.16
C ALA A 313 5.56 -15.53 -16.97
N VAL A 314 6.46 -15.62 -16.00
CA VAL A 314 6.41 -16.60 -14.89
C VAL A 314 5.78 -16.03 -13.62
N LEU A 315 6.11 -14.80 -13.22
CA LEU A 315 5.63 -14.19 -11.98
C LEU A 315 4.11 -14.24 -11.81
N PRO A 316 3.28 -13.89 -12.82
CA PRO A 316 1.82 -13.95 -12.67
C PRO A 316 1.26 -15.37 -12.48
N LYS A 317 2.05 -16.40 -12.79
CA LYS A 317 1.64 -17.82 -12.64
C LYS A 317 1.97 -18.37 -11.26
N ILE A 318 2.93 -17.78 -10.57
CA ILE A 318 3.40 -18.28 -9.27
C ILE A 318 2.90 -17.44 -8.10
N SER A 319 2.55 -16.17 -8.35
CA SER A 319 2.04 -15.25 -7.34
C SER A 319 1.10 -14.21 -7.96
N ALA A 320 -0.15 -14.16 -7.47
CA ALA A 320 -1.12 -13.14 -7.89
C ALA A 320 -0.61 -11.73 -7.58
N GLN A 321 -0.01 -11.52 -6.41
CA GLN A 321 0.56 -10.24 -6.00
C GLN A 321 1.71 -9.81 -6.92
N ALA A 322 2.64 -10.72 -7.24
CA ALA A 322 3.72 -10.42 -8.18
C ALA A 322 3.19 -10.14 -9.60
N GLY A 323 2.13 -10.82 -10.01
CA GLY A 323 1.42 -10.52 -11.26
C GLY A 323 0.80 -9.13 -11.27
N ALA A 324 0.19 -8.72 -10.16
CA ALA A 324 -0.43 -7.42 -9.99
C ALA A 324 0.57 -6.25 -10.09
N MET A 325 1.83 -6.45 -9.73
CA MET A 325 2.89 -5.45 -9.91
C MET A 325 3.33 -5.26 -11.38
N LEU A 326 2.90 -6.12 -12.31
CA LEU A 326 3.33 -6.08 -13.70
C LEU A 326 2.28 -5.57 -14.68
N GLN A 327 1.02 -5.50 -14.28
CA GLN A 327 -0.09 -5.14 -15.18
C GLN A 327 -1.26 -4.51 -14.41
N THR A 328 -2.12 -3.81 -15.16
CA THR A 328 -3.48 -3.49 -14.67
C THR A 328 -4.22 -4.80 -14.39
N THR A 329 -4.95 -4.84 -13.27
CA THR A 329 -5.74 -6.00 -12.87
C THR A 329 -7.23 -5.66 -12.86
N ILE A 330 -8.08 -6.68 -13.02
CA ILE A 330 -9.52 -6.60 -12.87
C ILE A 330 -10.00 -7.81 -12.08
N ALA A 331 -10.86 -7.59 -11.12
CA ALA A 331 -11.52 -8.63 -10.33
C ALA A 331 -13.03 -8.43 -10.42
N PHE A 332 -13.77 -9.48 -10.78
CA PHE A 332 -15.22 -9.45 -10.82
C PHE A 332 -15.77 -9.84 -9.46
N THR A 333 -16.51 -8.93 -8.81
CA THR A 333 -16.87 -9.04 -7.40
C THR A 333 -18.37 -9.07 -7.14
N MET A 334 -19.19 -8.61 -8.09
CA MET A 334 -20.65 -8.51 -7.93
C MET A 334 -21.34 -9.03 -9.17
N GLN A 335 -22.50 -9.70 -9.02
CA GLN A 335 -23.33 -10.15 -10.13
C GLN A 335 -24.81 -10.14 -9.73
N SER A 336 -25.68 -9.75 -10.67
CA SER A 336 -27.13 -9.89 -10.52
C SER A 336 -27.79 -10.37 -11.82
N GLY A 337 -29.01 -10.90 -11.72
CA GLY A 337 -29.79 -11.39 -12.85
C GLY A 337 -31.27 -11.47 -12.50
N SER A 338 -31.94 -12.56 -12.87
CA SER A 338 -33.36 -12.77 -12.53
C SER A 338 -33.52 -13.30 -11.11
N ASP A 339 -34.59 -12.88 -10.42
CA ASP A 339 -35.00 -13.40 -9.12
C ASP A 339 -35.84 -14.71 -9.22
N ALA A 340 -36.15 -15.16 -10.44
CA ALA A 340 -36.93 -16.36 -10.69
C ALA A 340 -36.29 -17.30 -11.71
N TYR A 341 -36.29 -18.60 -11.42
CA TYR A 341 -35.67 -19.64 -12.27
C TYR A 341 -36.28 -19.75 -13.67
N ASN A 342 -37.56 -19.45 -13.82
CA ASN A 342 -38.32 -19.56 -15.07
C ASN A 342 -38.37 -18.30 -15.92
N VAL A 343 -37.59 -17.25 -15.53
CA VAL A 343 -37.55 -15.95 -16.21
C VAL A 343 -36.17 -15.64 -16.74
N ILE A 344 -36.05 -15.36 -18.04
CA ILE A 344 -34.85 -14.77 -18.61
C ILE A 344 -34.87 -13.28 -18.27
N PRO A 345 -33.81 -12.75 -17.59
CA PRO A 345 -33.82 -11.36 -17.16
C PRO A 345 -33.79 -10.39 -18.36
N GLN A 346 -34.51 -9.28 -18.23
CA GLN A 346 -34.36 -8.16 -19.17
C GLN A 346 -33.02 -7.44 -19.01
N GLU A 347 -32.50 -7.43 -17.78
CA GLU A 347 -31.18 -6.87 -17.44
C GLU A 347 -30.45 -7.82 -16.49
N ALA A 348 -29.16 -7.97 -16.74
CA ALA A 348 -28.22 -8.60 -15.81
C ALA A 348 -26.96 -7.72 -15.67
N THR A 349 -26.41 -7.66 -14.48
CA THR A 349 -25.27 -6.79 -14.19
C THR A 349 -24.09 -7.57 -13.62
N LEU A 350 -22.89 -7.01 -13.81
CA LEU A 350 -21.64 -7.51 -13.30
C LEU A 350 -20.83 -6.32 -12.79
N GLY A 351 -20.39 -6.37 -11.54
CA GLY A 351 -19.48 -5.38 -10.95
C GLY A 351 -18.04 -5.88 -10.95
N ALA A 352 -17.12 -4.99 -11.22
CA ALA A 352 -15.68 -5.30 -11.19
C ALA A 352 -14.89 -4.16 -10.54
N ASN A 353 -13.83 -4.54 -9.81
CA ASN A 353 -12.80 -3.62 -9.32
C ASN A 353 -11.56 -3.74 -10.19
N MET A 354 -11.05 -2.61 -10.69
CA MET A 354 -9.83 -2.53 -11.48
C MET A 354 -8.73 -1.82 -10.68
N ARG A 355 -7.47 -2.21 -10.95
CA ARG A 355 -6.29 -1.55 -10.37
C ARG A 355 -5.30 -1.19 -11.48
N PHE A 356 -5.11 0.10 -11.71
CA PHE A 356 -4.28 0.64 -12.79
C PHE A 356 -2.79 0.72 -12.41
N ILE A 357 -1.92 0.66 -13.41
CA ILE A 357 -0.47 0.74 -13.23
C ILE A 357 0.13 1.78 -14.22
N PRO A 358 1.26 2.47 -13.88
CA PRO A 358 1.76 3.61 -14.65
C PRO A 358 1.93 3.44 -16.17
N HIS A 359 2.26 2.25 -16.64
CA HIS A 359 2.45 2.04 -18.09
C HIS A 359 1.15 1.78 -18.85
N GLN A 360 0.04 1.64 -18.15
CA GLN A 360 -1.30 1.47 -18.71
C GLN A 360 -2.32 1.98 -17.68
N GLY A 361 -2.41 3.30 -17.57
CA GLY A 361 -3.20 3.99 -16.55
C GLY A 361 -4.71 3.92 -16.78
N GLU A 362 -5.45 4.71 -16.04
CA GLU A 362 -6.91 4.75 -16.00
C GLU A 362 -7.53 4.83 -17.40
N LYS A 363 -7.22 5.89 -18.15
CA LYS A 363 -7.85 6.17 -19.45
C LYS A 363 -7.69 5.02 -20.43
N GLU A 364 -6.48 4.52 -20.60
CA GLU A 364 -6.18 3.44 -21.55
C GLU A 364 -6.83 2.12 -21.10
N SER A 365 -6.73 1.79 -19.81
CA SER A 365 -7.28 0.56 -19.26
C SER A 365 -8.82 0.51 -19.34
N LEU A 366 -9.48 1.63 -19.02
CA LEU A 366 -10.95 1.74 -19.14
C LEU A 366 -11.41 1.68 -20.60
N GLU A 367 -10.66 2.26 -21.55
CA GLU A 367 -10.96 2.15 -22.97
C GLU A 367 -10.85 0.69 -23.47
N ILE A 368 -9.78 0.00 -23.09
CA ILE A 368 -9.56 -1.41 -23.45
C ILE A 368 -10.72 -2.28 -22.97
N ILE A 369 -11.09 -2.16 -21.68
CA ILE A 369 -12.14 -3.03 -21.11
C ILE A 369 -13.51 -2.68 -21.68
N ARG A 370 -13.82 -1.41 -21.94
CA ARG A 370 -15.05 -0.95 -22.58
C ARG A 370 -15.17 -1.50 -23.98
N ASN A 371 -14.08 -1.42 -24.77
CA ASN A 371 -14.03 -1.96 -26.14
C ASN A 371 -14.18 -3.48 -26.16
N LEU A 372 -13.65 -4.18 -25.16
CA LEU A 372 -13.83 -5.62 -25.04
C LEU A 372 -15.29 -5.95 -24.66
N ALA A 373 -15.85 -5.29 -23.65
CA ALA A 373 -17.25 -5.48 -23.19
C ALA A 373 -18.26 -5.24 -24.31
N SER A 374 -18.04 -4.23 -25.18
CA SER A 374 -18.91 -3.91 -26.30
C SER A 374 -19.02 -5.06 -27.31
N LYS A 375 -17.98 -5.89 -27.49
CA LYS A 375 -18.00 -7.08 -28.37
C LYS A 375 -19.01 -8.15 -27.89
N TYR A 376 -19.32 -8.13 -26.59
CA TYR A 376 -20.30 -9.00 -25.96
C TYR A 376 -21.69 -8.31 -25.81
N GLY A 377 -21.84 -7.11 -26.38
CA GLY A 377 -23.08 -6.32 -26.29
C GLY A 377 -23.36 -5.85 -24.87
N LEU A 378 -22.32 -5.51 -24.09
CA LEU A 378 -22.42 -4.99 -22.75
C LEU A 378 -22.28 -3.47 -22.75
N GLU A 379 -23.10 -2.79 -21.97
CA GLU A 379 -22.92 -1.39 -21.58
C GLU A 379 -21.92 -1.33 -20.43
N THR A 380 -21.07 -0.31 -20.42
CA THR A 380 -20.06 -0.12 -19.35
C THR A 380 -20.26 1.23 -18.69
N GLU A 381 -20.48 1.21 -17.40
CA GLU A 381 -20.61 2.38 -16.52
C GLU A 381 -19.43 2.40 -15.54
N ILE A 382 -18.79 3.55 -15.39
CA ILE A 382 -17.73 3.79 -14.41
C ILE A 382 -18.39 4.41 -13.19
N ILE A 383 -18.39 3.71 -12.07
CA ILE A 383 -19.00 4.16 -10.82
C ILE A 383 -18.06 5.13 -10.11
N HIS A 384 -16.78 4.76 -10.03
CA HIS A 384 -15.72 5.56 -9.44
C HIS A 384 -14.40 5.23 -10.13
N SER A 385 -13.50 6.21 -10.26
CA SER A 385 -12.13 5.95 -10.72
C SER A 385 -11.16 7.02 -10.23
N ASN A 386 -9.95 6.56 -9.90
CA ASN A 386 -8.75 7.38 -9.64
C ASN A 386 -7.58 6.75 -10.39
N ASP A 387 -6.74 7.56 -11.02
CA ASP A 387 -5.54 7.06 -11.67
C ASP A 387 -4.47 6.67 -10.64
N TYR A 388 -3.40 6.01 -11.08
CA TYR A 388 -2.23 5.67 -10.25
C TYR A 388 -1.53 6.95 -9.74
N THR A 389 -0.83 6.83 -8.60
CA THR A 389 0.00 7.93 -8.10
C THR A 389 1.30 8.03 -8.88
N LYS A 390 1.80 9.27 -9.06
CA LYS A 390 3.11 9.48 -9.70
C LYS A 390 4.20 8.74 -8.91
N PRO A 391 5.01 7.88 -9.56
CA PRO A 391 6.11 7.23 -8.88
C PRO A 391 7.12 8.25 -8.33
N VAL A 392 7.54 8.04 -7.09
CA VAL A 392 8.63 8.79 -6.46
C VAL A 392 9.95 8.40 -7.15
N ASP A 393 10.78 9.40 -7.43
CA ASP A 393 12.13 9.13 -7.95
C ASP A 393 12.99 8.44 -6.88
N ILE A 394 13.26 7.13 -7.06
CA ILE A 394 14.09 6.32 -6.16
C ILE A 394 15.57 6.76 -6.12
N HIS A 395 15.97 7.65 -7.01
CA HIS A 395 17.29 8.30 -7.00
C HIS A 395 17.20 9.76 -6.54
N GLY A 396 16.00 10.23 -6.23
CA GLY A 396 15.72 11.59 -5.76
C GLY A 396 16.14 11.82 -4.30
N GLU A 397 16.13 13.09 -3.91
CA GLU A 397 16.56 13.52 -2.57
C GLU A 397 15.63 12.96 -1.47
N GLY A 398 14.31 12.96 -1.69
CA GLY A 398 13.33 12.45 -0.73
C GLY A 398 13.48 10.97 -0.43
N TYR A 399 13.67 10.14 -1.46
CA TYR A 399 13.86 8.70 -1.25
C TYR A 399 15.21 8.39 -0.57
N ARG A 400 16.29 9.09 -0.96
CA ARG A 400 17.59 8.95 -0.29
C ARG A 400 17.57 9.34 1.18
N LEU A 401 16.83 10.40 1.53
CA LEU A 401 16.62 10.78 2.92
C LEU A 401 15.96 9.63 3.71
N MET A 402 14.91 9.02 3.15
CA MET A 402 14.26 7.86 3.79
C MET A 402 15.22 6.69 3.99
N GLU A 403 16.02 6.33 2.99
CA GLU A 403 17.03 5.27 3.11
C GLU A 403 18.06 5.59 4.21
N GLN A 404 18.52 6.84 4.30
CA GLN A 404 19.46 7.28 5.33
C GLN A 404 18.85 7.18 6.73
N VAL A 405 17.62 7.65 6.91
CA VAL A 405 16.90 7.59 8.19
C VAL A 405 16.64 6.14 8.60
N ILE A 406 16.23 5.29 7.66
CA ILE A 406 16.05 3.84 7.91
C ILE A 406 17.38 3.21 8.36
N ALA A 407 18.46 3.46 7.65
CA ALA A 407 19.78 2.89 7.97
C ALA A 407 20.31 3.38 9.32
N GLN A 408 20.05 4.64 9.68
CA GLN A 408 20.43 5.22 10.96
C GLN A 408 19.62 4.62 12.13
N THR A 409 18.31 4.45 11.92
CA THR A 409 17.38 3.99 12.97
C THR A 409 17.45 2.49 13.19
N PHE A 410 17.61 1.73 12.11
CA PHE A 410 17.54 0.27 12.10
C PHE A 410 18.84 -0.35 11.53
N PRO A 411 19.93 -0.34 12.29
CA PRO A 411 21.20 -0.90 11.81
C PRO A 411 21.05 -2.35 11.36
N GLY A 412 21.50 -2.65 10.15
CA GLY A 412 21.42 -3.99 9.58
C GLY A 412 20.08 -4.33 8.89
N LEU A 413 19.10 -3.42 8.89
CA LEU A 413 17.88 -3.54 8.13
C LEU A 413 18.09 -3.08 6.68
N PRO A 414 17.98 -3.94 5.68
CA PRO A 414 18.02 -3.52 4.29
C PRO A 414 16.73 -2.83 3.86
N SER A 415 16.83 -1.77 3.06
CA SER A 415 15.72 -1.10 2.41
C SER A 415 15.54 -1.54 0.96
N SER A 416 14.31 -1.44 0.47
CA SER A 416 13.92 -1.74 -0.90
C SER A 416 12.75 -0.87 -1.32
N PRO A 417 12.74 -0.31 -2.55
CA PRO A 417 11.52 0.29 -3.06
C PRO A 417 10.45 -0.79 -3.21
N TYR A 418 9.20 -0.38 -3.02
CA TYR A 418 8.03 -1.26 -3.10
C TYR A 418 6.93 -0.61 -3.93
N VAL A 419 6.19 -1.43 -4.68
CA VAL A 419 5.01 -1.00 -5.43
C VAL A 419 3.77 -1.47 -4.68
N MET A 420 2.99 -0.52 -4.19
CA MET A 420 1.75 -0.84 -3.50
C MET A 420 0.66 -1.24 -4.49
N THR A 421 0.01 -2.35 -4.20
CA THR A 421 -1.16 -2.83 -4.95
C THR A 421 -2.47 -2.31 -4.35
N GLY A 422 -2.45 -1.90 -3.09
CA GLY A 422 -3.48 -1.13 -2.40
C GLY A 422 -3.39 0.37 -2.68
N ALA A 423 -4.10 1.15 -1.91
CA ALA A 423 -4.07 2.61 -1.92
C ALA A 423 -4.06 3.10 -0.46
N THR A 424 -3.53 4.30 -0.24
CA THR A 424 -3.56 5.03 1.03
C THR A 424 -3.98 6.48 0.77
N ASP A 425 -4.15 7.26 1.81
CA ASP A 425 -4.46 8.68 1.69
C ASP A 425 -3.38 9.50 0.96
N ALA A 426 -2.13 9.01 0.91
CA ALA A 426 -1.06 9.64 0.15
C ALA A 426 -1.39 9.84 -1.34
N GLN A 427 -2.33 9.06 -1.89
CA GLN A 427 -2.78 9.23 -3.29
C GLN A 427 -3.30 10.64 -3.59
N PHE A 428 -3.88 11.32 -2.61
CA PHE A 428 -4.49 12.65 -2.79
C PHE A 428 -3.48 13.79 -2.69
N TYR A 429 -2.27 13.56 -2.18
CA TYR A 429 -1.30 14.61 -1.86
C TYR A 429 -0.38 15.01 -3.02
N SER A 430 -0.45 14.37 -4.19
CA SER A 430 0.34 14.74 -5.36
C SER A 430 0.26 16.23 -5.77
N PRO A 431 -0.86 16.97 -5.56
CA PRO A 431 -0.92 18.39 -5.84
C PRO A 431 -0.03 19.25 -4.95
N VAL A 432 0.35 18.76 -3.76
CA VAL A 432 1.13 19.50 -2.75
C VAL A 432 2.47 18.85 -2.41
N CYS A 433 2.75 17.62 -2.90
CA CYS A 433 3.96 16.87 -2.63
C CYS A 433 4.39 16.01 -3.82
N ASP A 434 5.67 16.06 -4.19
CA ASP A 434 6.24 15.16 -5.22
C ASP A 434 6.83 13.88 -4.63
N ASN A 435 7.23 13.89 -3.35
CA ASN A 435 7.81 12.75 -2.65
C ASN A 435 6.81 12.16 -1.65
N CYS A 436 5.70 11.60 -2.16
CA CYS A 436 4.73 10.87 -1.36
C CYS A 436 5.25 9.45 -1.13
N ILE A 437 5.88 9.21 0.02
CA ILE A 437 6.48 7.93 0.42
C ILE A 437 5.57 7.24 1.43
N ARG A 438 5.47 5.91 1.34
CA ARG A 438 4.69 5.07 2.24
C ARG A 438 5.64 4.18 3.02
N PHE A 439 5.71 4.42 4.33
CA PHE A 439 6.54 3.61 5.23
C PHE A 439 6.10 3.77 6.68
N ALA A 440 5.39 2.79 7.19
CA ALA A 440 5.15 2.61 8.62
C ALA A 440 6.38 1.90 9.22
N PRO A 441 7.12 2.50 10.16
CA PRO A 441 8.37 1.94 10.67
C PRO A 441 8.15 0.82 11.72
N VAL A 442 7.15 -0.03 11.51
CA VAL A 442 6.77 -1.16 12.37
C VAL A 442 6.99 -2.48 11.64
N VAL A 443 7.06 -3.58 12.39
CA VAL A 443 7.33 -4.91 11.82
C VAL A 443 6.03 -5.66 11.56
N TYR A 444 5.81 -6.06 10.31
CA TYR A 444 4.71 -6.93 9.94
C TYR A 444 5.22 -8.30 9.50
N GLY A 445 4.93 -9.29 10.35
CA GLY A 445 5.07 -10.69 10.01
C GLY A 445 3.80 -11.26 9.37
N PRO A 446 3.77 -12.57 9.08
CA PRO A 446 2.60 -13.22 8.48
C PRO A 446 1.32 -13.10 9.30
N GLU A 447 1.42 -13.03 10.63
CA GLU A 447 0.30 -12.89 11.54
C GLU A 447 -0.33 -11.50 11.41
N GLN A 448 0.48 -10.42 11.49
CA GLN A 448 0.03 -9.05 11.33
C GLN A 448 -0.62 -8.83 9.95
N MET A 449 0.05 -9.29 8.88
CA MET A 449 -0.48 -9.20 7.52
C MET A 449 -1.81 -9.94 7.32
N LYS A 450 -2.05 -11.01 8.07
CA LYS A 450 -3.32 -11.75 8.05
C LYS A 450 -4.40 -11.06 8.88
N GLY A 451 -4.02 -10.39 9.96
CA GLY A 451 -4.92 -9.70 10.88
C GLY A 451 -5.49 -8.40 10.32
N MET A 452 -4.71 -7.67 9.51
CA MET A 452 -5.18 -6.47 8.81
C MET A 452 -6.46 -6.77 8.02
N HIS A 453 -7.53 -5.99 8.22
CA HIS A 453 -8.88 -6.23 7.69
C HIS A 453 -9.45 -7.64 8.00
N GLY A 454 -8.72 -8.45 8.76
CA GLY A 454 -9.11 -9.80 9.20
C GLY A 454 -9.51 -9.86 10.67
N LEU A 455 -9.47 -11.07 11.23
CA LEU A 455 -9.70 -11.33 12.65
C LEU A 455 -8.37 -11.30 13.43
N ASN A 456 -8.45 -10.96 14.73
CA ASN A 456 -7.34 -11.04 15.66
C ASN A 456 -6.14 -10.16 15.23
N GLU A 457 -6.43 -8.95 14.79
CA GLU A 457 -5.41 -7.96 14.47
C GLU A 457 -4.58 -7.65 15.71
N CYS A 458 -3.27 -7.56 15.52
CA CYS A 458 -2.32 -7.31 16.60
C CYS A 458 -1.02 -6.72 16.08
N ILE A 459 -0.24 -6.09 16.98
CA ILE A 459 1.14 -5.66 16.71
C ILE A 459 2.06 -6.08 17.84
N GLU A 460 3.27 -6.54 17.53
CA GLU A 460 4.29 -6.79 18.54
C GLU A 460 4.81 -5.45 19.06
N TYR A 461 4.65 -5.18 20.38
CA TYR A 461 4.97 -3.87 20.94
C TYR A 461 6.48 -3.59 21.01
N ASN A 462 7.34 -4.60 20.90
CA ASN A 462 8.80 -4.44 20.90
C ASN A 462 9.31 -3.63 19.69
N CYS A 463 8.52 -3.47 18.60
CA CYS A 463 8.89 -2.65 17.46
C CYS A 463 8.53 -1.16 17.64
N LEU A 464 7.64 -0.80 18.58
CA LEU A 464 7.14 0.56 18.75
C LEU A 464 8.23 1.58 19.11
N PRO A 465 9.19 1.30 20.03
CA PRO A 465 10.27 2.25 20.32
C PRO A 465 11.14 2.57 19.10
N GLY A 466 11.42 1.57 18.26
CA GLY A 466 12.12 1.79 16.98
C GLY A 466 11.33 2.69 16.04
N ALA A 467 10.01 2.56 16.01
CA ALA A 467 9.15 3.41 15.19
C ALA A 467 9.14 4.87 15.68
N VAL A 468 9.05 5.09 16.99
CA VAL A 468 9.20 6.44 17.59
C VAL A 468 10.55 7.05 17.20
N GLN A 469 11.64 6.29 17.36
CA GLN A 469 12.98 6.76 17.04
C GLN A 469 13.14 7.08 15.55
N PHE A 470 12.49 6.33 14.66
CA PHE A 470 12.49 6.62 13.22
C PHE A 470 11.87 8.00 12.93
N TYR A 471 10.70 8.31 13.51
CA TYR A 471 10.08 9.61 13.32
C TYR A 471 10.89 10.74 13.96
N LYS A 472 11.50 10.54 15.13
CA LYS A 472 12.45 11.51 15.70
C LYS A 472 13.59 11.78 14.73
N ASN A 473 14.23 10.74 14.20
CA ASN A 473 15.34 10.89 13.25
C ASN A 473 14.91 11.58 11.95
N LEU A 474 13.70 11.28 11.42
CA LEU A 474 13.18 11.93 10.22
C LEU A 474 12.89 13.42 10.44
N ILE A 475 12.34 13.78 11.61
CA ILE A 475 12.09 15.19 12.00
C ILE A 475 13.42 15.93 12.18
N CYS A 476 14.40 15.30 12.81
CA CYS A 476 15.71 15.91 13.10
C CYS A 476 16.63 16.01 11.87
N ALA A 477 16.35 15.26 10.79
CA ALA A 477 17.20 15.23 9.62
C ALA A 477 17.29 16.59 8.93
N GLU A 478 18.50 16.98 8.53
CA GLU A 478 18.71 18.13 7.63
C GLU A 478 18.30 17.75 6.20
N LYS A 479 17.64 18.69 5.50
CA LYS A 479 16.99 18.45 4.20
C LYS A 479 17.47 19.43 3.14
#